data_0650158575ca8b127ff64cc6c94fbbdb
#
_entry.id   0650158575ca8b127ff64cc6c94fbbdb
#
_cell.length_a   1.000
_cell.length_b   1.000
_cell.length_c   1.000
_cell.angle_alpha   90.00
_cell.angle_beta   90.00
_cell.angle_gamma   90.00
#
_symmetry.space_group_name_H-M   'P 1'
#
loop_
_entity.id
_entity.type
_entity.pdbx_description
1 polymer ?
#
loop_
_entity_poly.entity_id
_entity_poly.type
_entity_poly.pdbx_seq_one_letter_code
_entity_poly.pdbx_strand_id
1 'polypeptide(L)'
;MEVQFREFNPFDLWIWLEFPTVPSRMEQQYIEELLDSWFYLGKLGGFNAENLRVQDTGVEISYMEYDNSDLDNSLMSLMHNMGEIEYLGVWGRCWFDLGTSDLVAIDILINALSQLSREFVQIKRLIIGGENDDWAVDDKNSRSIFAENSDY
;
A
#
# COMPACT_ATOMS: atom_id res chain seq x y z
N MET A 1 -11.12 -3.01 9.87
CA MET A 1 -9.89 -2.19 9.64
C MET A 1 -10.31 -0.79 9.28
N GLU A 2 -9.79 0.17 9.99
CA GLU A 2 -10.08 1.57 9.72
C GLU A 2 -9.02 2.11 8.77
N VAL A 3 -9.40 2.91 7.77
CA VAL A 3 -8.46 3.45 6.80
C VAL A 3 -8.41 4.96 6.94
N GLN A 4 -7.21 5.50 7.00
CA GLN A 4 -7.01 6.91 7.21
C GLN A 4 -5.99 7.42 6.20
N PHE A 5 -6.31 8.52 5.53
CA PHE A 5 -5.38 9.11 4.58
C PHE A 5 -4.79 10.38 5.16
N ARG A 6 -3.50 10.59 4.90
CA ARG A 6 -2.82 11.80 5.27
C ARG A 6 -2.27 12.42 4.00
N GLU A 7 -1.41 13.38 4.14
CA GLU A 7 -0.81 14.06 3.01
C GLU A 7 -0.16 13.03 2.11
N PHE A 8 -0.50 13.05 0.83
CA PHE A 8 -0.13 12.00 -0.09
C PHE A 8 0.88 12.46 -1.11
N ASN A 9 2.03 11.83 -1.14
CA ASN A 9 3.04 12.04 -2.17
C ASN A 9 3.39 10.67 -2.74
N PRO A 10 3.01 10.37 -3.97
CA PRO A 10 3.24 9.02 -4.51
C PRO A 10 4.71 8.64 -4.65
N PHE A 11 5.60 9.62 -4.72
CA PHE A 11 7.03 9.31 -4.83
C PHE A 11 7.69 9.13 -3.46
N ASP A 12 7.00 9.46 -2.41
CA ASP A 12 7.56 9.39 -1.06
C ASP A 12 6.41 9.08 -0.11
N LEU A 13 5.96 7.85 -0.13
CA LEU A 13 4.75 7.45 0.55
C LEU A 13 5.04 6.51 1.71
N TRP A 14 4.59 6.89 2.88
CA TRP A 14 4.66 6.00 4.04
C TRP A 14 3.31 5.37 4.28
N ILE A 15 3.32 4.07 4.55
CA ILE A 15 2.12 3.31 4.90
C ILE A 15 2.34 2.72 6.28
N TRP A 16 1.37 2.92 7.15
CA TRP A 16 1.44 2.52 8.55
C TRP A 16 0.32 1.54 8.86
N LEU A 17 0.67 0.51 9.62
CA LEU A 17 -0.31 -0.48 10.05
C LEU A 17 -0.32 -0.54 11.56
N GLU A 18 -1.50 -0.46 12.14
CA GLU A 18 -1.67 -0.64 13.57
C GLU A 18 -2.35 -1.97 13.83
N PHE A 19 -1.78 -2.78 14.69
CA PHE A 19 -2.33 -4.10 15.02
C PHE A 19 -2.94 -4.02 16.43
N PRO A 20 -3.93 -4.84 16.73
CA PRO A 20 -4.51 -4.82 18.10
C PRO A 20 -3.52 -5.29 19.17
N THR A 21 -2.60 -6.17 18.78
CA THR A 21 -1.55 -6.63 19.66
C THR A 21 -0.27 -6.72 18.85
N VAL A 22 0.85 -6.91 19.50
CA VAL A 22 2.12 -7.04 18.81
C VAL A 22 2.04 -8.22 17.86
N PRO A 23 2.29 -8.02 16.56
CA PRO A 23 2.13 -9.10 15.60
C PRO A 23 3.17 -10.19 15.80
N SER A 24 2.75 -11.44 15.64
CA SER A 24 3.65 -12.58 15.72
C SER A 24 4.53 -12.62 14.47
N ARG A 25 5.54 -13.47 14.52
CA ARG A 25 6.42 -13.63 13.39
C ARG A 25 5.67 -14.10 12.17
N MET A 26 4.75 -15.00 12.34
CA MET A 26 3.94 -15.50 11.24
C MET A 26 3.04 -14.40 10.68
N GLU A 27 2.48 -13.60 11.55
CA GLU A 27 1.63 -12.50 11.13
C GLU A 27 2.44 -11.46 10.36
N GLN A 28 3.65 -11.17 10.82
CA GLN A 28 4.54 -10.28 10.10
C GLN A 28 4.85 -10.82 8.71
N GLN A 29 5.04 -12.11 8.60
CA GLN A 29 5.34 -12.73 7.33
C GLN A 29 4.17 -12.58 6.35
N TYR A 30 2.94 -12.75 6.81
CA TYR A 30 1.78 -12.54 5.96
C TYR A 30 1.74 -11.11 5.42
N ILE A 31 2.02 -10.14 6.28
CA ILE A 31 2.01 -8.74 5.88
C ILE A 31 3.12 -8.49 4.85
N GLU A 32 4.30 -9.01 5.11
CA GLU A 32 5.44 -8.78 4.22
C GLU A 32 5.19 -9.40 2.85
N GLU A 33 4.64 -10.57 2.82
CA GLU A 33 4.36 -11.24 1.56
C GLU A 33 3.28 -10.50 0.76
N LEU A 34 2.29 -9.98 1.43
CA LEU A 34 1.27 -9.22 0.74
C LEU A 34 1.84 -7.94 0.14
N LEU A 35 2.61 -7.20 0.92
CA LEU A 35 3.19 -5.95 0.45
C LEU A 35 4.20 -6.21 -0.68
N ASP A 36 5.00 -7.24 -0.55
CA ASP A 36 5.98 -7.59 -1.58
C ASP A 36 5.28 -7.96 -2.88
N SER A 37 4.23 -8.76 -2.80
CA SER A 37 3.50 -9.17 -3.99
C SER A 37 2.80 -7.99 -4.66
N TRP A 38 2.20 -7.14 -3.85
CA TRP A 38 1.54 -5.95 -4.37
C TRP A 38 2.54 -5.04 -5.07
N PHE A 39 3.70 -4.82 -4.44
CA PHE A 39 4.72 -3.97 -5.03
C PHE A 39 5.27 -4.59 -6.31
N TYR A 40 5.50 -5.90 -6.32
CA TYR A 40 6.04 -6.57 -7.49
C TYR A 40 5.10 -6.43 -8.68
N LEU A 41 3.80 -6.61 -8.46
CA LEU A 41 2.83 -6.43 -9.52
C LEU A 41 2.83 -4.97 -10.01
N GLY A 42 2.95 -4.03 -9.09
CA GLY A 42 3.01 -2.62 -9.46
C GLY A 42 4.26 -2.29 -10.24
N LYS A 43 5.37 -2.94 -9.91
CA LYS A 43 6.62 -2.72 -10.61
C LYS A 43 6.53 -3.23 -12.04
N LEU A 44 5.70 -4.21 -12.29
CA LEU A 44 5.47 -4.74 -13.63
C LEU A 44 4.35 -3.99 -14.37
N GLY A 45 3.78 -2.97 -13.76
CA GLY A 45 2.73 -2.19 -14.39
C GLY A 45 1.34 -2.78 -14.27
N GLY A 46 1.16 -3.73 -13.34
CA GLY A 46 -0.11 -4.44 -13.20
C GLY A 46 -1.25 -3.57 -12.72
N PHE A 47 -0.96 -2.47 -12.03
CA PHE A 47 -2.00 -1.63 -11.47
C PHE A 47 -2.18 -0.34 -12.26
N ASN A 48 -1.74 -0.34 -13.47
CA ASN A 48 -1.96 0.78 -14.35
C ASN A 48 -3.36 0.68 -14.92
N ALA A 49 -4.12 1.75 -14.92
CA ALA A 49 -5.51 1.71 -15.41
C ALA A 49 -5.58 1.32 -16.87
N GLU A 50 -4.60 1.71 -17.66
CA GLU A 50 -4.55 1.32 -19.05
C GLU A 50 -4.35 -0.18 -19.19
N ASN A 51 -3.46 -0.75 -18.41
CA ASN A 51 -3.25 -2.19 -18.46
C ASN A 51 -4.47 -2.95 -17.99
N LEU A 52 -5.17 -2.47 -16.98
CA LEU A 52 -6.39 -3.12 -16.53
C LEU A 52 -7.47 -3.04 -17.60
N ARG A 53 -7.57 -1.93 -18.29
CA ARG A 53 -8.54 -1.78 -19.35
C ARG A 53 -8.23 -2.74 -20.51
N VAL A 54 -6.97 -2.87 -20.84
CA VAL A 54 -6.57 -3.80 -21.89
C VAL A 54 -6.90 -5.23 -21.49
N GLN A 55 -6.68 -5.59 -20.24
CA GLN A 55 -7.03 -6.92 -19.77
C GLN A 55 -8.52 -7.17 -19.82
N ASP A 56 -9.32 -6.19 -19.50
CA ASP A 56 -10.76 -6.35 -19.50
C ASP A 56 -11.31 -6.52 -20.89
N THR A 57 -10.77 -5.83 -21.87
CA THR A 57 -11.22 -5.97 -23.23
C THR A 57 -10.65 -7.19 -23.91
N GLY A 58 -9.59 -7.77 -23.34
CA GLY A 58 -9.12 -9.07 -23.74
C GLY A 58 -8.45 -9.16 -25.09
N VAL A 59 -8.69 -10.26 -25.74
CA VAL A 59 -8.00 -10.60 -26.96
C VAL A 59 -8.24 -9.62 -28.07
N GLU A 60 -9.36 -8.97 -28.06
CA GLU A 60 -9.70 -8.10 -29.13
C GLU A 60 -8.72 -6.98 -29.30
N ILE A 61 -8.21 -6.48 -28.21
CA ILE A 61 -7.23 -5.43 -28.25
C ILE A 61 -5.97 -5.91 -28.93
N SER A 62 -5.62 -7.13 -28.74
CA SER A 62 -4.40 -7.68 -29.29
C SER A 62 -4.40 -7.72 -30.77
N TYR A 63 -5.53 -7.94 -31.36
CA TYR A 63 -5.60 -8.11 -32.79
C TYR A 63 -5.98 -6.87 -33.54
N MET A 64 -6.67 -5.96 -32.89
CA MET A 64 -7.19 -4.91 -33.61
C MET A 64 -6.33 -3.78 -33.46
N GLU A 65 -6.71 -2.74 -33.80
CA GLU A 65 -6.03 -1.61 -33.83
C GLU A 65 -5.49 -1.21 -32.52
N TYR A 66 -4.60 -1.93 -31.99
CA TYR A 66 -3.98 -1.63 -30.73
C TYR A 66 -3.17 -0.38 -30.92
N ASP A 67 -3.44 0.59 -30.12
CA ASP A 67 -2.76 1.85 -30.20
C ASP A 67 -1.42 1.73 -29.50
N ASN A 68 -0.32 1.92 -30.18
CA ASN A 68 0.99 1.84 -29.60
C ASN A 68 1.20 2.86 -28.50
N SER A 69 0.56 4.02 -28.59
CA SER A 69 0.70 4.99 -27.54
C SER A 69 0.04 4.53 -26.26
N ASP A 70 -1.07 3.82 -26.35
CA ASP A 70 -1.70 3.27 -25.14
C ASP A 70 -0.83 2.20 -24.53
N LEU A 71 -0.20 1.36 -25.35
CA LEU A 71 0.69 0.35 -24.85
C LEU A 71 1.88 0.98 -24.16
N ASP A 72 2.48 1.97 -24.77
CA ASP A 72 3.63 2.64 -24.20
C ASP A 72 3.27 3.29 -22.87
N ASN A 73 2.13 3.94 -22.78
CA ASN A 73 1.69 4.55 -21.54
C ASN A 73 1.47 3.51 -20.47
N SER A 74 0.86 2.40 -20.82
CA SER A 74 0.63 1.33 -19.86
C SER A 74 1.92 0.78 -19.31
N LEU A 75 2.88 0.55 -20.19
CA LEU A 75 4.12 -0.04 -19.76
C LEU A 75 5.00 0.89 -18.97
N MET A 76 4.78 2.20 -19.11
CA MET A 76 5.60 3.16 -18.39
C MET A 76 5.06 3.54 -17.03
N SER A 77 3.85 3.15 -16.69
CA SER A 77 3.26 3.49 -15.41
C SER A 77 3.61 2.41 -14.39
N LEU A 78 4.76 2.56 -13.77
CA LEU A 78 5.34 1.54 -12.89
C LEU A 78 5.65 2.10 -11.52
N MET A 79 5.61 1.24 -10.53
CA MET A 79 6.15 1.55 -9.23
C MET A 79 7.67 1.49 -9.30
N HIS A 80 8.33 2.32 -8.51
CA HIS A 80 9.78 2.45 -8.58
C HIS A 80 10.52 1.69 -7.49
N ASN A 81 10.13 1.86 -6.25
CA ASN A 81 10.92 1.31 -5.16
C ASN A 81 10.10 1.10 -3.89
N MET A 82 10.63 0.31 -3.00
CA MET A 82 10.00 -0.03 -1.75
C MET A 82 11.05 -0.24 -0.70
N GLY A 83 10.81 0.26 0.50
CA GLY A 83 11.69 0.01 1.63
C GLY A 83 11.35 -1.30 2.31
N GLU A 84 12.08 -1.60 3.37
CA GLU A 84 11.75 -2.78 4.17
C GLU A 84 10.70 -2.39 5.19
N ILE A 85 9.85 -3.32 5.54
CA ILE A 85 8.87 -3.04 6.55
C ILE A 85 9.54 -3.07 7.92
N GLU A 86 9.20 -2.13 8.77
CA GLU A 86 9.74 -2.01 10.11
C GLU A 86 8.62 -2.16 11.10
N TYR A 87 8.91 -2.76 12.26
CA TYR A 87 7.92 -2.96 13.31
C TYR A 87 8.39 -2.36 14.62
N LEU A 88 7.46 -1.78 15.35
CA LEU A 88 7.73 -1.31 16.69
C LEU A 88 6.44 -1.43 17.50
N GLY A 89 6.43 -2.33 18.48
CA GLY A 89 5.23 -2.57 19.28
C GLY A 89 4.09 -3.03 18.39
N VAL A 90 2.97 -2.35 18.46
CA VAL A 90 1.79 -2.71 17.67
C VAL A 90 1.77 -2.02 16.32
N TRP A 91 2.84 -1.38 15.93
CA TRP A 91 2.90 -0.64 14.67
C TRP A 91 3.86 -1.28 13.67
N GLY A 92 3.48 -1.22 12.40
CA GLY A 92 4.39 -1.52 11.30
C GLY A 92 4.37 -0.36 10.33
N ARG A 93 5.43 -0.14 9.60
CA ARG A 93 5.48 0.91 8.58
C ARG A 93 6.35 0.48 7.43
N CYS A 94 6.04 0.98 6.26
CA CYS A 94 6.82 0.68 5.06
C CYS A 94 6.78 1.87 4.12
N TRP A 95 7.90 2.14 3.50
CA TRP A 95 8.02 3.27 2.57
C TRP A 95 7.93 2.76 1.12
N PHE A 96 7.27 3.54 0.28
CA PHE A 96 7.10 3.20 -1.12
C PHE A 96 7.31 4.43 -2.01
N ASP A 97 7.91 4.20 -3.16
CA ASP A 97 7.91 5.13 -4.27
C ASP A 97 7.03 4.49 -5.32
N LEU A 98 5.81 4.97 -5.44
CA LEU A 98 4.84 4.38 -6.36
C LEU A 98 5.07 4.81 -7.79
N GLY A 99 6.00 5.74 -7.99
CA GLY A 99 6.33 6.20 -9.31
C GLY A 99 5.15 6.78 -10.03
N THR A 100 4.90 6.29 -11.21
CA THR A 100 3.81 6.79 -12.04
C THR A 100 2.62 5.84 -12.07
N SER A 101 2.55 4.91 -11.11
CA SER A 101 1.41 4.00 -11.03
C SER A 101 0.13 4.77 -10.75
N ASP A 102 -0.98 4.25 -11.21
CA ASP A 102 -2.27 4.86 -10.97
C ASP A 102 -2.74 4.64 -9.55
N LEU A 103 -3.59 5.53 -9.10
CA LEU A 103 -4.11 5.43 -7.73
C LEU A 103 -4.96 4.19 -7.50
N VAL A 104 -5.37 3.51 -8.55
CA VAL A 104 -6.08 2.25 -8.41
C VAL A 104 -5.23 1.24 -7.64
N ALA A 105 -3.91 1.39 -7.67
CA ALA A 105 -3.03 0.52 -6.90
C ALA A 105 -3.31 0.59 -5.41
N ILE A 106 -3.64 1.78 -4.92
CA ILE A 106 -3.95 1.99 -3.50
C ILE A 106 -5.28 1.32 -3.15
N ASP A 107 -6.27 1.41 -4.02
CA ASP A 107 -7.55 0.75 -3.77
C ASP A 107 -7.36 -0.76 -3.69
N ILE A 108 -6.54 -1.31 -4.55
CA ILE A 108 -6.27 -2.74 -4.54
C ILE A 108 -5.55 -3.13 -3.26
N LEU A 109 -4.61 -2.31 -2.80
CA LEU A 109 -3.90 -2.59 -1.55
C LEU A 109 -4.86 -2.56 -0.37
N ILE A 110 -5.74 -1.56 -0.31
CA ILE A 110 -6.70 -1.43 0.77
C ILE A 110 -7.61 -2.67 0.80
N ASN A 111 -8.09 -3.10 -0.35
CA ASN A 111 -8.95 -4.27 -0.42
C ASN A 111 -8.21 -5.54 0.01
N ALA A 112 -6.96 -5.69 -0.42
CA ALA A 112 -6.17 -6.86 -0.06
C ALA A 112 -5.88 -6.91 1.43
N LEU A 113 -5.50 -5.77 2.01
CA LEU A 113 -5.24 -5.71 3.45
C LEU A 113 -6.52 -5.91 4.25
N SER A 114 -7.63 -5.41 3.76
CA SER A 114 -8.92 -5.59 4.41
C SER A 114 -9.29 -7.07 4.46
N GLN A 115 -9.04 -7.79 3.38
CA GLN A 115 -9.33 -9.21 3.34
C GLN A 115 -8.37 -9.98 4.25
N LEU A 116 -7.10 -9.63 4.24
CA LEU A 116 -6.13 -10.25 5.12
C LEU A 116 -6.52 -10.03 6.59
N SER A 117 -7.02 -8.83 6.89
CA SER A 117 -7.42 -8.47 8.23
C SER A 117 -8.59 -9.33 8.72
N ARG A 118 -9.47 -9.70 7.82
CA ARG A 118 -10.62 -10.53 8.21
C ARG A 118 -10.25 -11.99 8.39
N GLU A 119 -9.20 -12.45 7.74
CA GLU A 119 -8.95 -13.88 7.68
C GLU A 119 -7.70 -14.38 8.38
N PHE A 120 -6.66 -13.56 8.42
CA PHE A 120 -5.38 -14.05 8.90
C PHE A 120 -4.68 -13.18 9.94
N VAL A 121 -4.59 -11.87 9.71
CA VAL A 121 -3.85 -10.97 10.57
C VAL A 121 -4.72 -9.77 10.85
N GLN A 122 -5.24 -9.66 12.03
CA GLN A 122 -6.13 -8.56 12.35
C GLN A 122 -5.39 -7.24 12.30
N ILE A 123 -5.89 -6.31 11.53
CA ILE A 123 -5.32 -4.98 11.39
C ILE A 123 -6.36 -3.99 11.91
N LYS A 124 -5.95 -3.19 12.88
CA LYS A 124 -6.84 -2.25 13.48
C LYS A 124 -6.99 -1.01 12.62
N ARG A 125 -5.90 -0.51 12.08
CA ARG A 125 -5.92 0.72 11.31
C ARG A 125 -4.84 0.71 10.25
N LEU A 126 -5.16 1.27 9.09
CA LEU A 126 -4.24 1.46 7.99
C LEU A 126 -4.14 2.96 7.74
N ILE A 127 -2.95 3.53 7.81
CA ILE A 127 -2.74 4.94 7.55
C ILE A 127 -1.85 5.09 6.33
N ILE A 128 -2.31 5.87 5.36
CA ILE A 128 -1.59 6.05 4.12
C ILE A 128 -1.21 7.52 3.98
N GLY A 129 0.09 7.77 3.90
CA GLY A 129 0.60 9.12 3.73
C GLY A 129 1.14 9.71 5.02
N GLY A 130 1.55 10.97 4.92
CA GLY A 130 2.13 11.69 6.03
C GLY A 130 3.62 11.51 6.12
N GLU A 131 4.22 12.15 7.10
CA GLU A 131 5.66 12.10 7.26
C GLU A 131 6.07 10.99 8.18
N ASN A 132 7.30 10.56 8.03
CA ASN A 132 7.85 9.53 8.87
C ASN A 132 8.57 10.18 10.04
N ASP A 133 7.87 10.35 11.14
CA ASP A 133 8.40 10.98 12.29
C ASP A 133 8.60 9.99 13.38
N ASP A 134 9.58 9.25 13.37
CA ASP A 134 9.97 8.34 14.43
C ASP A 134 8.90 7.56 15.11
N TRP A 135 7.95 7.11 14.48
CA TRP A 135 6.85 6.33 15.05
C TRP A 135 5.84 7.15 15.82
N ALA A 136 5.82 8.46 15.61
CA ALA A 136 4.90 9.32 16.30
C ALA A 136 3.64 9.56 15.54
N VAL A 137 3.16 8.59 14.83
CA VAL A 137 2.05 8.73 13.94
C VAL A 137 0.77 9.02 14.65
N ASP A 138 0.56 8.48 15.87
CA ASP A 138 -0.61 8.58 16.55
C ASP A 138 -0.68 9.77 17.41
N ASP A 139 0.34 10.13 18.05
CA ASP A 139 0.39 11.17 18.91
C ASP A 139 0.01 12.47 18.38
N LYS A 140 0.40 12.73 17.20
CA LYS A 140 0.16 13.94 16.64
C LYS A 140 -1.22 14.23 16.42
N ASN A 141 -1.95 13.25 16.20
CA ASN A 141 -3.27 13.41 15.85
C ASN A 141 -4.17 13.27 16.91
N SER A 142 -3.87 12.43 17.67
CA SER A 142 -4.69 12.16 18.65
C SER A 142 -4.16 12.66 19.81
N ARG A 143 -3.21 12.76 19.90
CA ARG A 143 -2.61 12.97 20.77
C ARG A 143 -2.68 12.29 21.60
N SER A 144 -2.51 11.57 21.66
CA SER A 144 -2.38 10.92 22.42
C SER A 144 -2.23 9.73 22.54
N ILE A 145 -2.22 9.21 22.31
CA ILE A 145 -2.19 7.99 22.45
C ILE A 145 -1.03 7.43 22.85
N PHE A 146 0.01 7.68 22.46
CA PHE A 146 1.14 7.24 22.94
C PHE A 146 1.46 8.06 24.00
N ALA A 147 1.27 8.89 24.10
CA ALA A 147 1.62 9.59 25.09
C ALA A 147 0.90 9.70 25.98
N GLU A 148 0.40 9.98 25.85
CA GLU A 148 0.06 9.99 26.59
C GLU A 148 -0.37 9.36 26.94
N ASN A 149 -0.56 9.59 26.70
CA ASN A 149 -0.63 8.91 27.15
C ASN A 149 -0.44 8.39 27.23
N SER A 150 -0.51 8.93 27.13
CA SER A 150 -0.18 8.46 27.53
C SER A 150 -0.07 8.06 27.70
N ASP A 151 -0.36 8.49 28.12
CA ASP A 151 -0.23 8.03 28.41
C ASP A 151 -0.15 7.30 28.31
N TYR A 152 -0.48 7.50 28.42
CA TYR A 152 -0.17 6.87 28.22
C TYR A 152 0.16 6.56 28.46
#